data_6d0879c218a5974310f845e6f784302e
#
_entry.id   6d0879c218a5974310f845e6f784302e
#
_cell.length_a   1.000
_cell.length_b   1.000
_cell.length_c   1.000
_cell.angle_alpha   90.00
_cell.angle_beta   90.00
_cell.angle_gamma   90.00
#
_symmetry.space_group_name_H-M   'P 1'
#
loop_
_entity.id
_entity.type
_entity.pdbx_description
1 polymer ?
#
loop_
_entity_poly.entity_id
_entity_poly.type
_entity_poly.pdbx_seq_one_letter_code
_entity_poly.pdbx_strand_id
1 'polypeptide(L)'
;LILSNSGEEYYWDMIQEIDRETGEVVDELKLSDIFRKQYVNSIDWAHINTISYQASDDTILISPRNLSAAVKIKWSTKEIVWMLGDPKLWKDTEFEQYVLQPEDDFVYQFYQHSVYQLTADLDGNPETQEISMFDNHASFFKDRIKDIYDNPKESYVLVYSVNEKDKT
;
A
#
# COMPACT_ATOMS: atom_id res chain seq x y z
N LEU A 1 -7.73 -14.17 -3.89
CA LEU A 1 -8.29 -12.97 -3.26
C LEU A 1 -8.93 -12.07 -4.30
N ILE A 2 -9.94 -11.34 -3.92
CA ILE A 2 -10.59 -10.33 -4.75
C ILE A 2 -10.77 -9.04 -3.97
N LEU A 3 -10.85 -7.92 -4.70
CA LEU A 3 -11.20 -6.62 -4.16
C LEU A 3 -12.69 -6.37 -4.38
N SER A 4 -13.34 -5.78 -3.40
CA SER A 4 -14.71 -5.30 -3.55
C SER A 4 -14.90 -3.96 -2.84
N ASN A 5 -15.75 -3.12 -3.44
CA ASN A 5 -16.11 -1.83 -2.89
C ASN A 5 -17.59 -1.85 -2.54
N SER A 6 -17.90 -1.83 -1.26
CA SER A 6 -19.27 -1.77 -0.74
C SER A 6 -19.32 -0.94 0.53
N GLY A 7 -20.48 -0.42 0.85
CA GLY A 7 -20.72 0.42 2.03
C GLY A 7 -21.79 1.47 1.72
N GLU A 8 -22.48 1.95 2.75
CA GLU A 8 -23.54 2.94 2.61
C GLU A 8 -23.01 4.38 2.62
N GLU A 9 -22.01 4.67 3.46
CA GLU A 9 -21.44 6.00 3.61
C GLU A 9 -20.10 6.17 2.87
N TYR A 10 -19.34 5.07 2.69
CA TYR A 10 -18.04 5.03 2.03
C TYR A 10 -17.73 3.60 1.58
N TYR A 11 -16.76 3.46 0.67
CA TYR A 11 -16.28 2.16 0.25
C TYR A 11 -15.48 1.50 1.38
N TRP A 12 -15.75 0.22 1.64
CA TRP A 12 -15.02 -0.53 2.66
C TRP A 12 -13.61 -0.93 2.20
N ASP A 13 -13.38 -0.89 0.87
CA ASP A 13 -12.14 -1.42 0.29
C ASP A 13 -11.83 -2.80 0.87
N MET A 14 -12.69 -3.75 0.53
CA MET A 14 -12.72 -5.06 1.13
C MET A 14 -11.90 -6.06 0.32
N ILE A 15 -11.11 -6.88 1.01
CA ILE A 15 -10.35 -7.99 0.44
C ILE A 15 -11.01 -9.28 0.93
N GLN A 16 -11.34 -10.18 0.01
CA GLN A 16 -11.99 -11.44 0.34
C GLN A 16 -11.19 -12.62 -0.18
N GLU A 17 -11.02 -13.62 0.65
CA GLU A 17 -10.58 -14.95 0.26
C GLU A 17 -11.80 -15.80 -0.06
N ILE A 18 -11.82 -16.36 -1.26
CA ILE A 18 -12.93 -17.16 -1.76
C ILE A 18 -12.44 -18.57 -2.02
N ASP A 19 -13.14 -19.54 -1.46
CA ASP A 19 -12.94 -20.94 -1.81
C ASP A 19 -13.25 -21.14 -3.30
N ARG A 20 -12.30 -21.71 -4.01
CA ARG A 20 -12.37 -21.83 -5.47
C ARG A 20 -13.40 -22.86 -5.94
N GLU A 21 -13.68 -23.86 -5.13
CA GLU A 21 -14.58 -24.95 -5.49
C GLU A 21 -16.04 -24.60 -5.14
N THR A 22 -16.24 -23.97 -3.99
CA THR A 22 -17.58 -23.65 -3.48
C THR A 22 -18.05 -22.24 -3.84
N GLY A 23 -17.12 -21.31 -4.07
CA GLY A 23 -17.40 -19.88 -4.24
C GLY A 23 -17.75 -19.15 -2.94
N GLU A 24 -17.60 -19.82 -1.79
CA GLU A 24 -17.86 -19.23 -0.49
C GLU A 24 -16.71 -18.32 -0.04
N VAL A 25 -17.05 -17.23 0.64
CA VAL A 25 -16.06 -16.39 1.31
C VAL A 25 -15.59 -17.11 2.57
N VAL A 26 -14.31 -17.40 2.67
CA VAL A 26 -13.70 -18.12 3.80
C VAL A 26 -12.96 -17.19 4.75
N ASP A 27 -12.51 -16.04 4.28
CA ASP A 27 -11.88 -15.00 5.11
C ASP A 27 -12.02 -13.63 4.44
N GLU A 28 -11.99 -12.56 5.23
CA GLU A 28 -12.10 -11.20 4.71
C GLU A 28 -11.34 -10.17 5.56
N LEU A 29 -10.99 -9.06 4.92
CA LEU A 29 -10.44 -7.87 5.55
C LEU A 29 -11.12 -6.64 4.96
N LYS A 30 -11.72 -5.82 5.82
CA LYS A 30 -12.12 -4.46 5.47
C LYS A 30 -10.99 -3.51 5.83
N LEU A 31 -10.51 -2.74 4.87
CA LEU A 31 -9.39 -1.84 5.13
C LEU A 31 -9.74 -0.78 6.19
N SER A 32 -11.02 -0.42 6.30
CA SER A 32 -11.52 0.48 7.35
C SER A 32 -11.36 -0.06 8.78
N ASP A 33 -11.15 -1.37 8.95
CA ASP A 33 -10.90 -1.97 10.27
C ASP A 33 -9.45 -1.74 10.72
N ILE A 34 -8.53 -1.58 9.76
CA ILE A 34 -7.13 -1.23 10.01
C ILE A 34 -6.98 0.28 10.11
N PHE A 35 -7.38 0.99 9.04
CA PHE A 35 -7.27 2.44 8.96
C PHE A 35 -8.56 3.06 9.49
N ARG A 36 -8.49 3.60 10.70
CA ARG A 36 -9.64 4.14 11.43
C ARG A 36 -10.39 5.20 10.62
N LYS A 37 -11.64 5.41 10.97
CA LYS A 37 -12.57 6.36 10.34
C LYS A 37 -12.00 7.79 10.14
N GLN A 38 -11.03 8.21 10.94
CA GLN A 38 -10.35 9.51 10.77
C GLN A 38 -9.63 9.67 9.43
N TYR A 39 -9.25 8.57 8.78
CA TYR A 39 -8.64 8.57 7.44
C TYR A 39 -9.68 8.47 6.33
N VAL A 40 -10.93 8.15 6.67
CA VAL A 40 -12.06 8.08 5.74
C VAL A 40 -12.62 9.48 5.55
N ASN A 41 -12.18 10.18 4.53
CA ASN A 41 -12.55 11.57 4.26
C ASN A 41 -13.43 11.76 3.02
N SER A 42 -13.71 10.69 2.31
CA SER A 42 -14.54 10.66 1.11
C SER A 42 -15.17 9.28 0.95
N ILE A 43 -16.13 9.15 0.04
CA ILE A 43 -16.73 7.85 -0.30
C ILE A 43 -15.65 6.88 -0.76
N ASP A 44 -14.77 7.32 -1.66
CA ASP A 44 -13.63 6.57 -2.22
C ASP A 44 -12.33 6.98 -1.50
N TRP A 45 -12.22 6.60 -0.24
CA TRP A 45 -11.15 7.09 0.65
C TRP A 45 -9.81 6.39 0.51
N ALA A 46 -9.78 5.09 0.26
CA ALA A 46 -8.55 4.32 0.12
C ALA A 46 -8.24 3.97 -1.33
N HIS A 47 -9.24 3.53 -2.09
CA HIS A 47 -9.11 3.15 -3.49
C HIS A 47 -8.03 2.09 -3.70
N ILE A 48 -8.22 0.89 -3.10
CA ILE A 48 -7.30 -0.23 -3.35
C ILE A 48 -7.40 -0.63 -4.82
N ASN A 49 -6.27 -0.63 -5.51
CA ASN A 49 -6.22 -0.96 -6.93
C ASN A 49 -5.37 -2.20 -7.26
N THR A 50 -4.60 -2.70 -6.29
CA THR A 50 -3.79 -3.91 -6.45
C THR A 50 -3.77 -4.70 -5.16
N ILE A 51 -3.80 -6.02 -5.29
CA ILE A 51 -3.54 -6.98 -4.23
C ILE A 51 -2.65 -8.10 -4.76
N SER A 52 -1.62 -8.46 -4.01
CA SER A 52 -0.72 -9.59 -4.28
C SER A 52 -0.54 -10.41 -3.02
N TYR A 53 -0.74 -11.73 -3.09
CA TYR A 53 -0.54 -12.64 -1.96
C TYR A 53 0.79 -13.37 -2.08
N GLN A 54 1.56 -13.38 -0.99
CA GLN A 54 2.82 -14.09 -0.85
C GLN A 54 2.63 -15.30 0.08
N ALA A 55 2.55 -16.49 -0.53
CA ALA A 55 2.31 -17.72 0.23
C ALA A 55 3.48 -18.13 1.14
N SER A 56 4.70 -17.68 0.83
CA SER A 56 5.92 -18.02 1.59
C SER A 56 5.91 -17.50 3.02
N ASP A 57 5.28 -16.34 3.22
CA ASP A 57 5.24 -15.66 4.52
C ASP A 57 3.81 -15.26 4.92
N ASP A 58 2.79 -15.76 4.20
CA ASP A 58 1.38 -15.52 4.48
C ASP A 58 1.06 -14.01 4.57
N THR A 59 1.53 -13.23 3.61
CA THR A 59 1.28 -11.79 3.57
C THR A 59 0.55 -11.38 2.29
N ILE A 60 -0.14 -10.26 2.37
CA ILE A 60 -0.66 -9.54 1.21
C ILE A 60 0.06 -8.21 1.08
N LEU A 61 0.35 -7.83 -0.16
CA LEU A 61 0.81 -6.49 -0.52
C LEU A 61 -0.32 -5.79 -1.25
N ILE A 62 -0.75 -4.64 -0.75
CA ILE A 62 -1.85 -3.87 -1.28
C ILE A 62 -1.43 -2.45 -1.65
N SER A 63 -2.18 -1.86 -2.58
CA SER A 63 -1.97 -0.49 -3.05
C SER A 63 -3.21 0.37 -2.78
N PRO A 64 -3.40 0.91 -1.57
CA PRO A 64 -4.42 1.93 -1.31
C PRO A 64 -3.95 3.27 -1.88
N ARG A 65 -4.41 3.56 -3.10
CA ARG A 65 -4.01 4.71 -3.93
C ARG A 65 -4.08 6.04 -3.18
N ASN A 66 -5.23 6.30 -2.55
CA ASN A 66 -5.49 7.59 -1.93
C ASN A 66 -4.75 7.80 -0.60
N LEU A 67 -4.15 6.74 -0.06
CA LEU A 67 -3.24 6.82 1.08
C LEU A 67 -1.78 7.07 0.65
N SER A 68 -1.49 7.01 -0.66
CA SER A 68 -0.13 7.15 -1.22
C SER A 68 0.89 6.25 -0.53
N ALA A 69 0.50 5.02 -0.26
CA ALA A 69 1.34 4.02 0.38
C ALA A 69 1.12 2.63 -0.23
N ALA A 70 2.16 1.82 -0.32
CA ALA A 70 2.03 0.38 -0.43
C ALA A 70 2.04 -0.21 0.98
N VAL A 71 1.18 -1.17 1.27
CA VAL A 71 1.03 -1.72 2.62
C VAL A 71 1.16 -3.23 2.56
N LYS A 72 2.07 -3.79 3.35
CA LYS A 72 2.20 -5.24 3.56
C LYS A 72 1.49 -5.62 4.85
N ILE A 73 0.62 -6.61 4.75
CA ILE A 73 -0.24 -7.06 5.84
C ILE A 73 -0.09 -8.57 6.00
N LYS A 74 0.07 -9.05 7.22
CA LYS A 74 0.00 -10.47 7.55
C LYS A 74 -1.44 -10.94 7.39
N TRP A 75 -1.70 -11.89 6.47
CA TRP A 75 -3.07 -12.29 6.15
C TRP A 75 -3.80 -12.92 7.33
N SER A 76 -3.16 -13.86 8.02
CA SER A 76 -3.77 -14.58 9.14
C SER A 76 -4.10 -13.72 10.37
N THR A 77 -3.32 -12.67 10.63
CA THR A 77 -3.51 -11.79 11.81
C THR A 77 -4.11 -10.44 11.48
N LYS A 78 -4.13 -10.06 10.17
CA LYS A 78 -4.56 -8.74 9.69
C LYS A 78 -3.69 -7.58 10.21
N GLU A 79 -2.49 -7.87 10.69
CA GLU A 79 -1.54 -6.87 11.22
C GLU A 79 -0.68 -6.29 10.11
N ILE A 80 -0.42 -4.99 10.17
CA ILE A 80 0.53 -4.33 9.26
C ILE A 80 1.94 -4.82 9.57
N VAL A 81 2.65 -5.26 8.53
CA VAL A 81 4.08 -5.59 8.60
C VAL A 81 4.91 -4.35 8.36
N TRP A 82 4.65 -3.66 7.26
CA TRP A 82 5.28 -2.38 6.92
C TRP A 82 4.44 -1.56 5.92
N MET A 83 4.80 -0.30 5.80
CA MET A 83 4.22 0.66 4.86
C MET A 83 5.32 1.39 4.11
N LEU A 84 5.25 1.39 2.78
CA LEU A 84 6.12 2.16 1.90
C LEU A 84 5.38 3.40 1.40
N GLY A 85 5.72 4.55 1.94
CA GLY A 85 5.12 5.84 1.62
C GLY A 85 5.90 6.97 2.30
N ASP A 86 5.64 8.23 1.94
CA ASP A 86 6.38 9.35 2.54
C ASP A 86 6.16 9.43 4.06
N PRO A 87 7.20 9.28 4.89
CA PRO A 87 7.10 9.36 6.34
C PRO A 87 6.42 10.65 6.85
N LYS A 88 6.53 11.75 6.11
CA LYS A 88 5.90 13.02 6.48
C LYS A 88 4.37 12.96 6.50
N LEU A 89 3.77 12.06 5.70
CA LEU A 89 2.32 11.86 5.67
C LEU A 89 1.81 11.10 6.90
N TRP A 90 2.67 10.32 7.54
CA TRP A 90 2.34 9.40 8.62
C TRP A 90 2.89 9.82 9.97
N LYS A 91 3.67 10.92 9.99
CA LYS A 91 4.26 11.45 11.21
C LYS A 91 3.19 11.79 12.24
N ASP A 92 3.48 11.48 13.50
CA ASP A 92 2.59 11.69 14.66
C ASP A 92 1.26 10.91 14.57
N THR A 93 1.20 9.88 13.70
CA THR A 93 0.08 8.93 13.61
C THR A 93 0.42 7.60 14.25
N GLU A 94 -0.58 6.78 14.53
CA GLU A 94 -0.40 5.40 15.02
C GLU A 94 0.33 4.49 14.02
N PHE A 95 0.40 4.88 12.74
CA PHE A 95 1.03 4.12 11.67
C PHE A 95 2.50 4.47 11.43
N GLU A 96 3.02 5.55 12.03
CA GLU A 96 4.42 5.98 11.87
C GLU A 96 5.42 4.85 12.11
N GLN A 97 5.13 4.00 13.08
CA GLN A 97 5.99 2.85 13.43
C GLN A 97 6.15 1.78 12.34
N TYR A 98 5.24 1.76 11.38
CA TYR A 98 5.23 0.80 10.27
C TYR A 98 5.88 1.35 9.00
N VAL A 99 6.11 2.66 8.94
CA VAL A 99 6.62 3.32 7.74
C VAL A 99 8.11 3.05 7.59
N LEU A 100 8.49 2.51 6.42
CA LEU A 100 9.87 2.30 6.06
C LEU A 100 10.61 3.64 5.97
N GLN A 101 11.86 3.65 6.41
CA GLN A 101 12.70 4.83 6.39
C GLN A 101 13.72 4.71 5.24
N PRO A 102 13.89 5.72 4.41
CA PRO A 102 14.87 5.66 3.31
C PRO A 102 16.30 5.74 3.86
N GLU A 103 17.21 5.03 3.21
CA GLU A 103 18.64 5.12 3.53
C GLU A 103 19.30 6.39 2.96
N ASP A 104 18.80 6.88 1.82
CA ASP A 104 19.34 8.01 1.08
C ASP A 104 18.25 9.00 0.64
N ASP A 105 18.60 9.96 -0.22
CA ASP A 105 17.66 10.83 -0.92
C ASP A 105 16.70 9.97 -1.75
N PHE A 106 15.43 10.03 -1.42
CA PHE A 106 14.43 9.11 -1.90
C PHE A 106 13.25 9.83 -2.55
N VAL A 107 12.78 9.31 -3.67
CA VAL A 107 11.59 9.80 -4.35
C VAL A 107 10.42 8.88 -4.00
N TYR A 108 9.44 9.42 -3.28
CA TYR A 108 8.23 8.68 -2.93
C TYR A 108 7.21 8.70 -4.05
N GLN A 109 6.46 7.61 -4.14
CA GLN A 109 5.32 7.49 -5.04
C GLN A 109 4.10 8.24 -4.49
N PHE A 110 3.24 8.69 -5.43
CA PHE A 110 1.94 9.26 -5.10
C PHE A 110 0.84 8.71 -6.01
N TYR A 111 -0.29 8.32 -5.41
CA TYR A 111 -1.42 7.76 -6.13
C TYR A 111 -1.03 6.56 -7.01
N GLN A 112 -0.18 5.72 -6.49
CA GLN A 112 0.40 4.58 -7.18
C GLN A 112 -0.65 3.53 -7.57
N HIS A 113 -0.29 2.76 -8.60
CA HIS A 113 -1.00 1.57 -9.08
C HIS A 113 -0.02 0.42 -9.28
N SER A 114 -0.58 -0.78 -9.45
CA SER A 114 0.19 -1.95 -9.88
C SER A 114 1.39 -2.26 -8.98
N VAL A 115 1.16 -2.28 -7.66
CA VAL A 115 2.20 -2.60 -6.68
C VAL A 115 2.40 -4.11 -6.63
N TYR A 116 3.60 -4.58 -6.95
CA TYR A 116 3.96 -6.00 -6.95
C TYR A 116 5.35 -6.21 -6.35
N GLN A 117 5.48 -7.29 -5.58
CA GLN A 117 6.79 -7.83 -5.22
C GLN A 117 7.34 -8.62 -6.41
N LEU A 118 8.54 -8.26 -6.86
CA LEU A 118 9.22 -8.97 -7.93
C LEU A 118 9.90 -10.22 -7.38
N THR A 119 10.09 -11.21 -8.25
CA THR A 119 10.87 -12.42 -7.92
C THR A 119 12.34 -12.29 -8.28
N ALA A 120 12.70 -11.24 -9.02
CA ALA A 120 14.07 -10.95 -9.43
C ALA A 120 14.77 -10.15 -8.32
N ASP A 121 15.97 -10.56 -8.00
CA ASP A 121 16.93 -9.80 -7.20
C ASP A 121 17.65 -8.84 -8.16
N LEU A 122 17.32 -7.56 -8.11
CA LEU A 122 17.84 -6.55 -9.04
C LEU A 122 19.04 -5.79 -8.48
N ASP A 123 19.18 -5.73 -7.16
CA ASP A 123 20.29 -5.05 -6.48
C ASP A 123 21.42 -6.01 -6.05
N GLY A 124 21.19 -7.31 -6.16
CA GLY A 124 22.16 -8.35 -5.78
C GLY A 124 22.24 -8.57 -4.26
N ASN A 125 21.25 -8.10 -3.51
CA ASN A 125 21.19 -8.25 -2.06
C ASN A 125 20.05 -9.21 -1.67
N PRO A 126 20.34 -10.43 -1.22
CA PRO A 126 19.31 -11.41 -0.85
C PRO A 126 18.50 -11.05 0.41
N GLU A 127 18.86 -9.97 1.11
CA GLU A 127 18.13 -9.48 2.29
C GLU A 127 17.06 -8.45 1.93
N THR A 128 17.00 -8.01 0.66
CA THR A 128 16.01 -7.06 0.15
C THR A 128 14.95 -7.75 -0.71
N GLN A 129 13.84 -7.06 -0.87
CA GLN A 129 12.75 -7.45 -1.76
C GLN A 129 12.43 -6.29 -2.69
N GLU A 130 12.40 -6.54 -3.99
CA GLU A 130 12.05 -5.50 -4.97
C GLU A 130 10.55 -5.34 -5.08
N ILE A 131 10.11 -4.12 -4.85
CA ILE A 131 8.72 -3.70 -4.96
C ILE A 131 8.57 -2.77 -6.15
N SER A 132 7.88 -3.22 -7.18
CA SER A 132 7.60 -2.40 -8.36
C SER A 132 6.24 -1.75 -8.27
N MET A 133 6.12 -0.56 -8.87
CA MET A 133 4.84 0.13 -8.97
C MET A 133 4.83 1.16 -10.10
N PHE A 134 3.63 1.55 -10.50
CA PHE A 134 3.40 2.70 -11.36
C PHE A 134 3.02 3.89 -10.47
N ASP A 135 3.88 4.90 -10.49
CA ASP A 135 3.64 6.16 -9.80
C ASP A 135 2.87 7.12 -10.71
N ASN A 136 1.63 7.40 -10.37
CA ASN A 136 0.83 8.35 -11.14
C ASN A 136 1.30 9.78 -10.96
N HIS A 137 1.89 10.09 -9.83
CA HIS A 137 2.27 11.46 -9.44
C HIS A 137 1.18 12.49 -9.77
N ALA A 138 -0.07 12.04 -9.77
CA ALA A 138 -1.18 12.82 -10.27
C ALA A 138 -1.52 13.97 -9.33
N SER A 139 -1.50 15.16 -9.87
CA SER A 139 -1.85 16.42 -9.21
C SER A 139 -3.32 16.55 -8.79
N PHE A 140 -4.06 15.46 -8.68
CA PHE A 140 -5.50 15.49 -8.42
C PHE A 140 -5.86 16.05 -7.04
N PHE A 141 -4.97 15.94 -6.07
CA PHE A 141 -5.14 16.49 -4.73
C PHE A 141 -4.07 17.54 -4.43
N LYS A 142 -4.08 18.60 -5.20
CA LYS A 142 -3.14 19.74 -5.11
C LYS A 142 -2.98 20.32 -3.70
N ASP A 143 -3.97 20.13 -2.83
CA ASP A 143 -4.01 20.82 -1.54
C ASP A 143 -3.26 20.07 -0.41
N ARG A 144 -3.03 18.75 -0.54
CA ARG A 144 -2.25 17.97 0.45
C ARG A 144 -0.77 17.81 0.11
N ILE A 145 -0.44 17.85 -1.18
CA ILE A 145 0.91 17.56 -1.70
C ILE A 145 1.66 18.85 -2.06
N LYS A 146 0.94 19.95 -2.25
CA LYS A 146 1.49 21.20 -2.74
C LYS A 146 2.61 21.80 -1.89
N ASP A 147 2.57 21.54 -0.58
CA ASP A 147 3.58 22.03 0.36
C ASP A 147 4.78 21.07 0.52
N ILE A 148 4.69 19.86 -0.05
CA ILE A 148 5.71 18.82 0.11
C ILE A 148 6.58 18.66 -1.13
N TYR A 149 6.04 18.91 -2.33
CA TYR A 149 6.74 18.70 -3.59
C TYR A 149 6.44 19.78 -4.63
N ASP A 150 7.49 20.28 -5.25
CA ASP A 150 7.42 21.00 -6.53
C ASP A 150 6.92 20.02 -7.60
N ASN A 151 5.62 19.95 -7.71
CA ASN A 151 4.75 19.34 -8.71
C ASN A 151 5.48 18.60 -9.87
N PRO A 152 5.93 17.36 -9.70
CA PRO A 152 6.37 16.58 -10.85
C PRO A 152 5.14 16.32 -11.73
N LYS A 153 5.30 16.56 -13.01
CA LYS A 153 4.23 16.44 -14.03
C LYS A 153 4.22 15.09 -14.71
N GLU A 154 5.11 14.20 -14.31
CA GLU A 154 5.41 12.97 -15.02
C GLU A 154 5.11 11.77 -14.15
N SER A 155 4.57 10.73 -14.76
CA SER A 155 4.38 9.42 -14.12
C SER A 155 5.60 8.56 -14.36
N TYR A 156 5.91 7.67 -13.39
CA TYR A 156 7.09 6.82 -13.44
C TYR A 156 6.74 5.36 -13.18
N VAL A 157 7.55 4.46 -13.71
CA VAL A 157 7.66 3.09 -13.19
C VAL A 157 8.80 3.10 -12.19
N LEU A 158 8.50 2.75 -10.96
CA LEU A 158 9.46 2.74 -9.85
C LEU A 158 9.73 1.30 -9.41
N VAL A 159 10.94 1.04 -8.97
CA VAL A 159 11.31 -0.17 -8.26
C VAL A 159 12.10 0.23 -7.03
N TYR A 160 11.67 -0.26 -5.88
CA TYR A 160 12.30 -0.03 -4.60
C TYR A 160 12.84 -1.34 -4.05
N SER A 161 14.05 -1.31 -3.49
CA SER A 161 14.59 -2.41 -2.71
C SER A 161 14.23 -2.20 -1.24
N VAL A 162 13.49 -3.13 -0.66
CA VAL A 162 12.99 -3.05 0.72
C VAL A 162 13.69 -4.06 1.59
N ASN A 163 14.32 -3.62 2.67
CA ASN A 163 14.83 -4.46 3.74
C ASN A 163 13.82 -4.50 4.90
N GLU A 164 13.05 -5.57 4.99
CA GLU A 164 12.01 -5.71 6.02
C GLU A 164 12.57 -5.81 7.45
N LYS A 165 13.78 -6.33 7.59
CA LYS A 165 14.42 -6.52 8.90
C LYS A 165 14.88 -5.19 9.49
N ASP A 166 15.47 -4.35 8.64
CA ASP A 166 16.01 -3.06 9.04
C ASP A 166 14.98 -1.93 8.89
N LYS A 167 13.86 -2.23 8.23
CA LYS A 167 12.77 -1.30 7.90
C LYS A 167 13.23 -0.13 7.03
N THR A 168 14.02 -0.44 6.03
CA THR A 168 14.52 0.52 5.05
C THR A 168 14.11 0.15 3.63
#